data_bbce9849df63c127406eee31824906bd
#
_entry.id   bbce9849df63c127406eee31824906bd
#
_cell.length_a   1.000
_cell.length_b   1.000
_cell.length_c   1.000
_cell.angle_alpha   90.00
_cell.angle_beta   90.00
_cell.angle_gamma   90.00
#
_symmetry.space_group_name_H-M   'P 1'
#
loop_
_entity.id
_entity.type
_entity.pdbx_description
1 polymer ?
#
loop_
_entity_poly.entity_id
_entity_poly.type
_entity_poly.pdbx_seq_one_letter_code
_entity_poly.pdbx_strand_id
1 'polypeptide(L)'
;MLQNFFDLMEAYARADDDDNRAAIDGEVWETYGVEKAVFILDMSGFSRLTEKRGIVHYLSMVRHMQLVTKPIVERYGGRIVKFEADNGFAWFEEVSKAIQAAVSINIAFDAMNLMTQDDLNIYTAIGIDYGRFLLVDDRDFFGAPVNTASKLGEDIAGAGEILVTANAMSHVPESAGLKTESETFEISGVTIEARRILY
;
A
#
# COMPACT_ATOMS: atom_id res chain seq x y z
N MET A 1 0.97 -22.22 9.22
CA MET A 1 0.78 -21.47 7.97
C MET A 1 1.96 -20.54 7.70
N LEU A 2 2.21 -19.45 8.44
CA LEU A 2 3.47 -18.67 8.29
C LEU A 2 4.72 -19.56 8.41
N GLN A 3 4.71 -20.52 9.32
CA GLN A 3 5.78 -21.51 9.46
C GLN A 3 5.96 -22.32 8.15
N ASN A 4 4.87 -22.77 7.53
CA ASN A 4 4.93 -23.50 6.26
C ASN A 4 5.51 -22.68 5.11
N PHE A 5 5.23 -21.37 5.04
CA PHE A 5 5.84 -20.47 4.05
C PHE A 5 7.36 -20.37 4.22
N PHE A 6 7.82 -20.15 5.45
CA PHE A 6 9.26 -20.08 5.73
C PHE A 6 9.97 -21.43 5.53
N ASP A 7 9.30 -22.55 5.83
CA ASP A 7 9.83 -23.89 5.57
C ASP A 7 10.04 -24.11 4.06
N LEU A 8 9.10 -23.64 3.20
CA LEU A 8 9.26 -23.65 1.75
C LEU A 8 10.42 -22.75 1.28
N MET A 9 10.59 -21.57 1.87
CA MET A 9 11.72 -20.69 1.55
C MET A 9 13.06 -21.32 1.94
N GLU A 10 13.14 -22.01 3.09
CA GLU A 10 14.32 -22.77 3.48
C GLU A 10 14.58 -23.95 2.53
N ALA A 11 13.55 -24.68 2.14
CA ALA A 11 13.67 -25.79 1.19
C ALA A 11 14.18 -25.28 -0.17
N TYR A 12 13.64 -24.17 -0.68
CA TYR A 12 14.11 -23.52 -1.90
C TYR A 12 15.59 -23.14 -1.83
N ALA A 13 15.99 -22.53 -0.72
CA ALA A 13 17.40 -22.12 -0.50
C ALA A 13 18.37 -23.30 -0.42
N ARG A 14 17.91 -24.48 0.00
CA ARG A 14 18.71 -25.72 0.13
C ARG A 14 18.63 -26.63 -1.10
N ALA A 15 17.77 -26.35 -2.07
CA ALA A 15 17.59 -27.18 -3.25
C ALA A 15 18.86 -27.19 -4.11
N ASP A 16 19.32 -28.39 -4.47
CA ASP A 16 20.60 -28.63 -5.15
C ASP A 16 20.50 -28.44 -6.68
N ASP A 17 19.29 -28.51 -7.24
CA ASP A 17 19.03 -28.40 -8.67
C ASP A 17 17.86 -27.46 -9.02
N ASP A 18 17.80 -27.07 -10.29
CA ASP A 18 16.78 -26.12 -10.79
C ASP A 18 15.39 -26.73 -10.89
N ASP A 19 15.27 -28.05 -11.12
CA ASP A 19 13.98 -28.74 -11.19
C ASP A 19 13.29 -28.74 -9.82
N ASN A 20 14.06 -28.96 -8.76
CA ASN A 20 13.58 -28.94 -7.38
C ASN A 20 13.18 -27.50 -6.97
N ARG A 21 13.98 -26.48 -7.34
CA ARG A 21 13.61 -25.07 -7.13
C ARG A 21 12.34 -24.68 -7.85
N ALA A 22 12.19 -25.12 -9.12
CA ALA A 22 10.98 -24.84 -9.90
C ALA A 22 9.72 -25.50 -9.31
N ALA A 23 9.86 -26.71 -8.76
CA ALA A 23 8.77 -27.40 -8.08
C ALA A 23 8.32 -26.65 -6.82
N ILE A 24 9.27 -26.19 -5.98
CA ILE A 24 8.97 -25.42 -4.77
C ILE A 24 8.38 -24.05 -5.13
N ASP A 25 8.93 -23.36 -6.14
CA ASP A 25 8.38 -22.09 -6.65
C ASP A 25 6.91 -22.26 -7.07
N GLY A 26 6.62 -23.34 -7.84
CA GLY A 26 5.26 -23.68 -8.23
C GLY A 26 4.31 -23.87 -7.04
N GLU A 27 4.75 -24.62 -6.02
CA GLU A 27 3.97 -24.83 -4.78
C GLU A 27 3.70 -23.53 -4.03
N VAL A 28 4.71 -22.65 -3.93
CA VAL A 28 4.58 -21.33 -3.28
C VAL A 28 3.55 -20.49 -4.01
N TRP A 29 3.63 -20.41 -5.34
CA TRP A 29 2.68 -19.62 -6.13
C TRP A 29 1.27 -20.21 -6.18
N GLU A 30 1.14 -21.55 -6.12
CA GLU A 30 -0.17 -22.22 -6.02
C GLU A 30 -0.84 -21.94 -4.67
N THR A 31 -0.04 -21.92 -3.58
CA THR A 31 -0.55 -21.80 -2.21
C THR A 31 -0.82 -20.34 -1.81
N TYR A 32 0.08 -19.42 -2.17
CA TYR A 32 0.07 -18.04 -1.68
C TYR A 32 -0.13 -17.00 -2.78
N GLY A 33 -0.09 -17.38 -4.05
CA GLY A 33 -0.22 -16.48 -5.18
C GLY A 33 -1.63 -15.93 -5.33
N VAL A 34 -1.76 -14.60 -5.36
CA VAL A 34 -3.00 -13.89 -5.64
C VAL A 34 -2.76 -12.80 -6.68
N GLU A 35 -3.82 -12.35 -7.35
CA GLU A 35 -3.77 -11.21 -8.26
C GLU A 35 -4.80 -10.19 -7.82
N LYS A 36 -4.36 -9.05 -7.29
CA LYS A 36 -5.20 -8.05 -6.62
C LYS A 36 -4.57 -6.66 -6.69
N ALA A 37 -5.35 -5.65 -6.30
CA ALA A 37 -4.83 -4.31 -6.06
C ALA A 37 -4.11 -4.25 -4.70
N VAL A 38 -2.87 -3.77 -4.74
CA VAL A 38 -2.06 -3.45 -3.56
C VAL A 38 -2.24 -1.98 -3.24
N PHE A 39 -2.43 -1.68 -1.97
CA PHE A 39 -2.64 -0.35 -1.43
C PHE A 39 -1.66 -0.12 -0.28
N ILE A 40 -0.80 0.88 -0.42
CA ILE A 40 0.17 1.29 0.59
C ILE A 40 -0.11 2.74 0.97
N LEU A 41 -0.26 2.99 2.25
CA LEU A 41 -0.45 4.32 2.84
C LEU A 41 0.74 4.64 3.74
N ASP A 42 1.30 5.82 3.59
CA ASP A 42 2.30 6.40 4.48
C ASP A 42 1.78 7.69 5.12
N MET A 43 2.12 7.93 6.39
CA MET A 43 1.78 9.16 7.08
C MET A 43 2.90 10.18 6.93
N SER A 44 2.64 11.28 6.25
CA SER A 44 3.63 12.32 5.96
C SER A 44 4.07 13.11 7.21
N GLY A 45 5.37 13.41 7.33
CA GLY A 45 5.90 14.35 8.31
C GLY A 45 6.46 13.75 9.60
N PHE A 46 6.71 12.46 9.67
CA PHE A 46 7.24 11.70 10.81
C PHE A 46 8.42 12.36 11.53
N SER A 47 9.53 12.56 10.83
CA SER A 47 10.79 13.00 11.44
C SER A 47 10.65 14.36 12.14
N ARG A 48 9.95 15.29 11.49
CA ARG A 48 9.74 16.65 11.99
C ARG A 48 8.85 16.70 13.24
N LEU A 49 7.81 15.86 13.28
CA LEU A 49 6.87 15.78 14.40
C LEU A 49 7.51 15.13 15.62
N THR A 50 8.22 14.02 15.44
CA THR A 50 8.90 13.31 16.52
C THR A 50 9.97 14.19 17.18
N GLU A 51 10.75 14.92 16.38
CA GLU A 51 11.76 15.85 16.91
C GLU A 51 11.14 16.99 17.72
N LYS A 52 10.00 17.52 17.27
CA LYS A 52 9.35 18.68 17.91
C LYS A 52 8.53 18.33 19.16
N ARG A 53 7.80 17.20 19.16
CA ARG A 53 6.79 16.84 20.16
C ARG A 53 7.07 15.52 20.90
N GLY A 54 8.06 14.77 20.46
CA GLY A 54 8.46 13.50 21.04
C GLY A 54 7.65 12.29 20.55
N ILE A 55 8.17 11.11 20.87
CA ILE A 55 7.67 9.84 20.33
C ILE A 55 6.23 9.48 20.74
N VAL A 56 5.82 9.83 21.97
CA VAL A 56 4.47 9.49 22.44
C VAL A 56 3.40 10.26 21.66
N HIS A 57 3.66 11.52 21.36
CA HIS A 57 2.76 12.34 20.54
C HIS A 57 2.64 11.72 19.13
N TYR A 58 3.77 11.40 18.50
CA TYR A 58 3.78 10.76 17.20
C TYR A 58 3.00 9.41 17.19
N LEU A 59 3.25 8.52 18.17
CA LEU A 59 2.53 7.24 18.26
C LEU A 59 1.02 7.43 18.46
N SER A 60 0.60 8.50 19.11
CA SER A 60 -0.83 8.82 19.24
C SER A 60 -1.45 9.20 17.90
N MET A 61 -0.72 9.93 17.04
CA MET A 61 -1.15 10.27 15.69
C MET A 61 -1.19 9.04 14.77
N VAL A 62 -0.17 8.17 14.84
CA VAL A 62 -0.17 6.87 14.13
C VAL A 62 -1.40 6.05 14.53
N ARG A 63 -1.68 5.97 15.82
CA ARG A 63 -2.88 5.26 16.28
C ARG A 63 -4.17 5.87 15.75
N HIS A 64 -4.25 7.18 15.70
CA HIS A 64 -5.40 7.89 15.13
C HIS A 64 -5.53 7.59 13.62
N MET A 65 -4.44 7.65 12.88
CA MET A 65 -4.40 7.27 11.46
C MET A 65 -4.96 5.84 11.25
N GLN A 66 -4.52 4.87 12.05
CA GLN A 66 -5.00 3.48 11.97
C GLN A 66 -6.51 3.37 12.23
N LEU A 67 -7.03 4.10 13.24
CA LEU A 67 -8.45 4.08 13.61
C LEU A 67 -9.37 4.69 12.55
N VAL A 68 -8.89 5.65 11.77
CA VAL A 68 -9.62 6.24 10.65
C VAL A 68 -9.50 5.38 9.39
N THR A 69 -8.28 4.94 9.08
CA THR A 69 -7.99 4.22 7.83
C THR A 69 -8.67 2.85 7.78
N LYS A 70 -8.56 2.06 8.84
CA LYS A 70 -9.07 0.67 8.84
C LYS A 70 -10.56 0.57 8.47
N PRO A 71 -11.49 1.25 9.12
CA PRO A 71 -12.92 1.13 8.80
C PRO A 71 -13.25 1.63 7.39
N ILE A 72 -12.50 2.60 6.84
CA ILE A 72 -12.70 3.07 5.48
C ILE A 72 -12.24 2.00 4.48
N VAL A 73 -11.05 1.42 4.65
CA VAL A 73 -10.57 0.30 3.83
C VAL A 73 -11.59 -0.84 3.81
N GLU A 74 -12.04 -1.29 4.99
CA GLU A 74 -13.01 -2.38 5.12
C GLU A 74 -14.37 -2.05 4.48
N ARG A 75 -14.84 -0.81 4.58
CA ARG A 75 -16.08 -0.33 3.94
C ARG A 75 -16.05 -0.44 2.42
N TYR A 76 -14.89 -0.22 1.80
CA TYR A 76 -14.70 -0.37 0.35
C TYR A 76 -14.32 -1.79 -0.07
N GLY A 77 -14.39 -2.77 0.83
CA GLY A 77 -14.12 -4.18 0.55
C GLY A 77 -12.65 -4.55 0.58
N GLY A 78 -11.78 -3.63 1.04
CA GLY A 78 -10.36 -3.92 1.24
C GLY A 78 -10.08 -4.70 2.52
N ARG A 79 -8.90 -5.25 2.59
CA ARG A 79 -8.37 -5.95 3.75
C ARG A 79 -7.05 -5.32 4.20
N ILE A 80 -6.99 -4.89 5.45
CA ILE A 80 -5.71 -4.51 6.07
C ILE A 80 -4.90 -5.77 6.31
N VAL A 81 -3.70 -5.83 5.76
CA VAL A 81 -2.70 -6.88 6.00
C VAL A 81 -1.97 -6.60 7.31
N LYS A 82 -1.40 -5.41 7.41
CA LYS A 82 -0.69 -4.94 8.61
C LYS A 82 -0.65 -3.42 8.69
N PHE A 83 -0.36 -2.91 9.87
CA PHE A 83 0.20 -1.59 10.08
C PHE A 83 1.62 -1.75 10.60
N GLU A 84 2.57 -1.04 10.04
CA GLU A 84 3.96 -1.05 10.44
C GLU A 84 4.45 0.39 10.58
N ALA A 85 4.78 0.81 11.79
CA ALA A 85 5.03 2.22 12.13
C ALA A 85 3.87 3.12 11.64
N ASP A 86 4.16 4.08 10.79
CA ASP A 86 3.22 5.01 10.15
C ASP A 86 2.65 4.53 8.82
N ASN A 87 3.01 3.31 8.40
CA ASN A 87 2.54 2.73 7.15
C ASN A 87 1.33 1.83 7.36
N GLY A 88 0.40 1.87 6.40
CA GLY A 88 -0.74 0.98 6.29
C GLY A 88 -0.67 0.15 5.01
N PHE A 89 -0.78 -1.16 5.15
CA PHE A 89 -0.68 -2.14 4.07
C PHE A 89 -2.02 -2.83 3.87
N ALA A 90 -2.60 -2.73 2.68
CA ALA A 90 -3.88 -3.33 2.38
C ALA A 90 -3.92 -3.89 0.95
N TRP A 91 -4.92 -4.74 0.70
CA TRP A 91 -5.25 -5.16 -0.65
C TRP A 91 -6.76 -5.04 -0.92
N PHE A 92 -7.13 -4.96 -2.20
CA PHE A 92 -8.50 -4.91 -2.70
C PHE A 92 -8.66 -5.83 -3.90
N GLU A 93 -9.87 -6.35 -4.09
CA GLU A 93 -10.19 -7.11 -5.31
C GLU A 93 -10.19 -6.20 -6.56
N GLU A 94 -10.62 -4.96 -6.41
CA GLU A 94 -10.76 -4.01 -7.50
C GLU A 94 -9.94 -2.73 -7.24
N VAL A 95 -9.18 -2.28 -8.26
CA VAL A 95 -8.42 -1.01 -8.21
C VAL A 95 -9.34 0.19 -7.95
N SER A 96 -10.52 0.21 -8.57
CA SER A 96 -11.51 1.28 -8.37
C SER A 96 -11.93 1.45 -6.91
N LYS A 97 -12.04 0.34 -6.17
CA LYS A 97 -12.35 0.36 -4.72
C LYS A 97 -11.17 0.85 -3.88
N ALA A 98 -9.95 0.46 -4.25
CA ALA A 98 -8.75 0.98 -3.62
C ALA A 98 -8.64 2.51 -3.76
N ILE A 99 -8.89 3.05 -4.97
CA ILE A 99 -8.90 4.49 -5.24
C ILE A 99 -10.00 5.19 -4.44
N GLN A 100 -11.23 4.65 -4.41
CA GLN A 100 -12.33 5.23 -3.63
C GLN A 100 -12.01 5.26 -2.12
N ALA A 101 -11.38 4.22 -1.60
CA ALA A 101 -10.91 4.18 -0.22
C ALA A 101 -9.83 5.26 0.04
N ALA A 102 -8.84 5.37 -0.85
CA ALA A 102 -7.77 6.37 -0.77
C ALA A 102 -8.33 7.80 -0.71
N VAL A 103 -9.22 8.15 -1.64
CA VAL A 103 -9.89 9.47 -1.67
C VAL A 103 -10.67 9.72 -0.37
N SER A 104 -11.43 8.72 0.08
CA SER A 104 -12.22 8.85 1.31
C SER A 104 -11.36 9.01 2.57
N ILE A 105 -10.20 8.38 2.63
CA ILE A 105 -9.22 8.53 3.71
C ILE A 105 -8.69 9.96 3.74
N ASN A 106 -8.21 10.48 2.61
CA ASN A 106 -7.67 11.83 2.54
C ASN A 106 -8.74 12.90 2.86
N ILE A 107 -9.96 12.77 2.33
CA ILE A 107 -11.08 13.66 2.67
C ILE A 107 -11.39 13.61 4.18
N ALA A 108 -11.36 12.42 4.79
CA ALA A 108 -11.60 12.30 6.23
C ALA A 108 -10.53 13.03 7.06
N PHE A 109 -9.25 12.90 6.69
CA PHE A 109 -8.18 13.64 7.36
C PHE A 109 -8.25 15.13 7.09
N ASP A 110 -8.54 15.58 5.87
CA ASP A 110 -8.74 17.01 5.57
C ASP A 110 -9.84 17.61 6.44
N ALA A 111 -10.99 16.93 6.57
CA ALA A 111 -12.08 17.38 7.43
C ALA A 111 -11.69 17.42 8.91
N MET A 112 -10.91 16.46 9.39
CA MET A 112 -10.41 16.45 10.78
C MET A 112 -9.38 17.53 11.02
N ASN A 113 -8.47 17.78 10.08
CA ASN A 113 -7.44 18.80 10.16
C ASN A 113 -8.03 20.22 10.28
N LEU A 114 -9.24 20.47 9.76
CA LEU A 114 -9.94 21.73 9.97
C LEU A 114 -10.35 21.99 11.44
N MET A 115 -10.40 20.94 12.25
CA MET A 115 -10.84 20.97 13.65
C MET A 115 -9.69 20.78 14.65
N THR A 116 -8.49 20.49 14.17
CA THR A 116 -7.29 20.25 14.98
C THR A 116 -6.32 21.44 14.92
N GLN A 117 -5.35 21.46 15.81
CA GLN A 117 -4.20 22.37 15.70
C GLN A 117 -3.23 21.82 14.65
N ASP A 118 -2.47 22.69 14.00
CA ASP A 118 -1.55 22.32 12.89
C ASP A 118 -0.58 21.17 13.22
N ASP A 119 -0.18 21.03 14.47
CA ASP A 119 0.72 19.99 14.93
C ASP A 119 0.04 18.63 15.22
N LEU A 120 -1.28 18.58 15.09
CA LEU A 120 -2.11 17.36 15.14
C LEU A 120 -2.67 16.97 13.78
N ASN A 121 -2.38 17.74 12.74
CA ASN A 121 -2.84 17.44 11.38
C ASN A 121 -2.17 16.18 10.84
N ILE A 122 -2.98 15.29 10.27
CA ILE A 122 -2.55 14.06 9.63
C ILE A 122 -2.73 14.21 8.12
N TYR A 123 -1.66 13.94 7.40
CA TYR A 123 -1.66 13.85 5.94
C TYR A 123 -1.13 12.49 5.54
N THR A 124 -1.75 11.88 4.53
CA THR A 124 -1.31 10.59 4.03
C THR A 124 -0.91 10.67 2.57
N ALA A 125 0.12 9.91 2.22
CA ALA A 125 0.55 9.63 0.86
C ALA A 125 0.15 8.20 0.52
N ILE A 126 -0.41 7.96 -0.68
CA ILE A 126 -0.97 6.65 -1.00
C ILE A 126 -0.46 6.18 -2.36
N GLY A 127 0.12 4.98 -2.40
CA GLY A 127 0.52 4.28 -3.61
C GLY A 127 -0.36 3.06 -3.88
N ILE A 128 -0.79 2.89 -5.15
CA ILE A 128 -1.62 1.77 -5.57
C ILE A 128 -1.01 1.13 -6.82
N ASP A 129 -0.85 -0.19 -6.78
CA ASP A 129 -0.51 -1.00 -7.95
C ASP A 129 -1.43 -2.23 -8.04
N TYR A 130 -1.38 -2.94 -9.17
CA TYR A 130 -2.16 -4.16 -9.40
C TYR A 130 -1.28 -5.23 -10.01
N GLY A 131 -1.47 -6.46 -9.59
CA GLY A 131 -0.80 -7.60 -10.21
C GLY A 131 -0.69 -8.81 -9.29
N ARG A 132 0.15 -9.75 -9.69
CA ARG A 132 0.36 -11.00 -8.99
C ARG A 132 1.42 -10.85 -7.89
N PHE A 133 1.07 -11.28 -6.69
CA PHE A 133 1.95 -11.28 -5.52
C PHE A 133 1.64 -12.44 -4.58
N LEU A 134 2.53 -12.70 -3.62
CA LEU A 134 2.33 -13.72 -2.59
C LEU A 134 1.65 -13.07 -1.37
N LEU A 135 0.48 -13.58 -0.96
CA LEU A 135 -0.24 -13.17 0.24
C LEU A 135 -0.15 -14.29 1.29
N VAL A 136 0.57 -14.04 2.36
CA VAL A 136 0.86 -15.04 3.40
C VAL A 136 -0.04 -14.81 4.61
N ASP A 137 -1.04 -15.68 4.80
CA ASP A 137 -1.96 -15.73 5.94
C ASP A 137 -2.71 -14.40 6.23
N ASP A 138 -2.93 -13.55 5.22
CA ASP A 138 -3.46 -12.18 5.40
C ASP A 138 -2.64 -11.32 6.39
N ARG A 139 -1.36 -11.66 6.61
CA ARG A 139 -0.48 -10.98 7.58
C ARG A 139 0.75 -10.35 6.97
N ASP A 140 1.13 -10.82 5.80
CA ASP A 140 2.23 -10.25 5.02
C ASP A 140 2.04 -10.50 3.53
N PHE A 141 2.70 -9.71 2.69
CA PHE A 141 2.67 -9.90 1.25
C PHE A 141 3.99 -9.51 0.58
N PHE A 142 4.32 -10.18 -0.54
CA PHE A 142 5.61 -10.03 -1.23
C PHE A 142 5.41 -10.07 -2.75
N GLY A 143 6.04 -9.15 -3.46
CA GLY A 143 6.02 -9.16 -4.93
C GLY A 143 6.25 -7.80 -5.56
N ALA A 144 6.36 -7.78 -6.89
CA ALA A 144 6.61 -6.56 -7.63
C ALA A 144 5.54 -5.47 -7.40
N PRO A 145 4.22 -5.78 -7.41
CA PRO A 145 3.20 -4.76 -7.13
C PRO A 145 3.31 -4.15 -5.74
N VAL A 146 3.73 -4.95 -4.74
CA VAL A 146 3.95 -4.47 -3.37
C VAL A 146 5.08 -3.46 -3.34
N ASN A 147 6.23 -3.81 -3.95
CA ASN A 147 7.39 -2.93 -4.01
C ASN A 147 7.09 -1.63 -4.79
N THR A 148 6.31 -1.72 -5.86
CA THR A 148 5.94 -0.54 -6.67
C THR A 148 4.98 0.36 -5.91
N ALA A 149 3.94 -0.20 -5.28
CA ALA A 149 3.01 0.58 -4.47
C ALA A 149 3.70 1.25 -3.27
N SER A 150 4.64 0.54 -2.59
CA SER A 150 5.47 1.13 -1.52
C SER A 150 6.29 2.30 -2.03
N LYS A 151 7.00 2.16 -3.15
CA LYS A 151 7.76 3.26 -3.73
C LYS A 151 6.89 4.47 -4.07
N LEU A 152 5.69 4.24 -4.62
CA LEU A 152 4.75 5.33 -4.90
C LEU A 152 4.26 6.02 -3.63
N GLY A 153 3.87 5.27 -2.61
CA GLY A 153 3.28 5.81 -1.37
C GLY A 153 4.31 6.37 -0.40
N GLU A 154 5.44 5.69 -0.22
CA GLU A 154 6.43 6.04 0.81
C GLU A 154 7.50 7.02 0.28
N ASP A 155 7.95 6.85 -0.99
CA ASP A 155 9.11 7.60 -1.50
C ASP A 155 8.71 8.78 -2.41
N ILE A 156 7.56 8.72 -3.10
CA ILE A 156 7.21 9.64 -4.18
C ILE A 156 6.04 10.56 -3.83
N ALA A 157 4.92 9.98 -3.41
CA ALA A 157 3.70 10.73 -3.17
C ALA A 157 3.91 11.75 -2.05
N GLY A 158 3.45 12.96 -2.30
CA GLY A 158 3.41 14.00 -1.27
C GLY A 158 2.19 13.89 -0.36
N ALA A 159 2.15 14.78 0.64
CA ALA A 159 1.03 14.87 1.57
C ALA A 159 -0.31 15.09 0.84
N GLY A 160 -1.27 14.22 1.05
CA GLY A 160 -2.58 14.24 0.39
C GLY A 160 -2.58 13.62 -1.02
N GLU A 161 -1.46 13.16 -1.55
CA GLU A 161 -1.40 12.61 -2.90
C GLU A 161 -1.75 11.13 -2.96
N ILE A 162 -2.39 10.75 -4.06
CA ILE A 162 -2.73 9.36 -4.40
C ILE A 162 -2.12 9.08 -5.78
N LEU A 163 -1.15 8.17 -5.82
CA LEU A 163 -0.49 7.74 -7.04
C LEU A 163 -0.89 6.29 -7.36
N VAL A 164 -1.33 6.08 -8.58
CA VAL A 164 -1.77 4.77 -9.09
C VAL A 164 -0.95 4.43 -10.32
N THR A 165 -0.34 3.26 -10.40
CA THR A 165 0.42 2.88 -11.59
C THR A 165 -0.44 2.89 -12.85
N ALA A 166 0.16 3.12 -14.02
CA ALA A 166 -0.55 3.02 -15.30
C ALA A 166 -1.13 1.62 -15.51
N ASN A 167 -0.43 0.58 -15.06
CA ASN A 167 -0.92 -0.79 -15.05
C ASN A 167 -2.20 -0.94 -14.21
N ALA A 168 -2.20 -0.49 -12.96
CA ALA A 168 -3.39 -0.55 -12.11
C ALA A 168 -4.56 0.26 -12.72
N MET A 169 -4.28 1.44 -13.28
CA MET A 169 -5.31 2.25 -13.95
C MET A 169 -5.96 1.56 -15.15
N SER A 170 -5.26 0.66 -15.84
CA SER A 170 -5.85 -0.13 -16.94
C SER A 170 -6.97 -1.07 -16.49
N HIS A 171 -7.04 -1.38 -15.19
CA HIS A 171 -8.11 -2.17 -14.57
C HIS A 171 -9.29 -1.32 -14.05
N VAL A 172 -9.24 0.01 -14.25
CA VAL A 172 -10.34 0.91 -13.88
C VAL A 172 -11.19 1.22 -15.10
N PRO A 173 -12.52 0.97 -15.07
CA PRO A 173 -13.37 1.29 -16.20
C PRO A 173 -13.44 2.80 -16.46
N GLU A 174 -13.46 3.21 -17.72
CA GLU A 174 -13.56 4.63 -18.11
C GLU A 174 -14.79 5.31 -17.51
N SER A 175 -15.87 4.55 -17.31
CA SER A 175 -17.11 5.02 -16.68
C SER A 175 -16.94 5.48 -15.23
N ALA A 176 -15.80 5.20 -14.59
CA ALA A 176 -15.50 5.69 -13.25
C ALA A 176 -15.32 7.21 -13.19
N GLY A 177 -15.08 7.88 -14.34
CA GLY A 177 -15.02 9.34 -14.46
C GLY A 177 -13.91 9.98 -13.62
N LEU A 178 -12.83 9.25 -13.31
CA LEU A 178 -11.72 9.76 -12.52
C LEU A 178 -10.94 10.83 -13.29
N LYS A 179 -10.67 11.95 -12.64
CA LYS A 179 -9.73 12.94 -13.15
C LYS A 179 -8.33 12.57 -12.71
N THR A 180 -7.40 12.54 -13.65
CA THR A 180 -6.02 12.14 -13.36
C THR A 180 -5.01 12.97 -14.13
N GLU A 181 -3.79 13.08 -13.60
CA GLU A 181 -2.61 13.59 -14.28
C GLU A 181 -1.60 12.46 -14.48
N SER A 182 -0.96 12.42 -15.67
CA SER A 182 0.08 11.42 -15.97
C SER A 182 1.41 11.88 -15.44
N GLU A 183 2.13 11.00 -14.78
CA GLU A 183 3.47 11.23 -14.27
C GLU A 183 4.37 10.04 -14.57
N THR A 184 5.67 10.30 -14.66
CA THR A 184 6.70 9.27 -14.87
C THR A 184 7.81 9.51 -13.87
N PHE A 185 8.19 8.49 -13.14
CA PHE A 185 9.23 8.56 -12.12
C PHE A 185 10.36 7.58 -12.44
N GLU A 186 11.58 7.98 -12.15
CA GLU A 186 12.74 7.09 -12.21
C GLU A 186 13.31 6.90 -10.80
N ILE A 187 13.20 5.68 -10.26
CA ILE A 187 13.67 5.36 -8.92
C ILE A 187 14.49 4.08 -8.96
N SER A 188 15.73 4.17 -8.47
CA SER A 188 16.65 3.02 -8.39
C SER A 188 16.79 2.27 -9.73
N GLY A 189 16.77 3.01 -10.85
CA GLY A 189 16.91 2.45 -12.21
C GLY A 189 15.63 1.78 -12.76
N VAL A 190 14.48 1.99 -12.09
CA VAL A 190 13.18 1.52 -12.56
C VAL A 190 12.33 2.72 -12.94
N THR A 191 11.77 2.71 -14.16
CA THR A 191 10.79 3.70 -14.61
C THR A 191 9.40 3.26 -14.18
N ILE A 192 8.68 4.13 -13.46
CA ILE A 192 7.30 3.89 -13.02
C ILE A 192 6.40 4.94 -13.69
N GLU A 193 5.50 4.48 -14.56
CA GLU A 193 4.43 5.30 -15.09
C GLU A 193 3.23 5.26 -14.14
N ALA A 194 2.77 6.42 -13.71
CA ALA A 194 1.68 6.55 -12.74
C ALA A 194 0.67 7.62 -13.14
N ARG A 195 -0.45 7.62 -12.45
CA ARG A 195 -1.51 8.61 -12.50
C ARG A 195 -1.73 9.17 -11.11
N ARG A 196 -1.64 10.48 -10.99
CA ARG A 196 -2.09 11.20 -9.80
C ARG A 196 -3.61 11.34 -9.88
N ILE A 197 -4.32 10.93 -8.83
CA ILE A 197 -5.76 11.09 -8.72
C ILE A 197 -6.08 12.51 -8.25
N LEU A 198 -6.98 13.18 -8.96
CA LEU A 198 -7.51 14.50 -8.60
C LEU A 198 -8.92 14.33 -8.01
N TYR A 199 -9.14 14.73 -6.75
CA TYR A 199 -10.37 14.54 -5.99
C TYR A 199 -10.85 15.80 -5.26
#